data_b448ec62e756df948e1eda6d90588b55
#
_entry.id   b448ec62e756df948e1eda6d90588b55
#
_cell.length_a   1.000
_cell.length_b   1.000
_cell.length_c   1.000
_cell.angle_alpha   90.00
_cell.angle_beta   90.00
_cell.angle_gamma   90.00
#
_symmetry.space_group_name_H-M   'P 1'
#
loop_
_entity.id
_entity.type
_entity.pdbx_description
1 polymer ?
#
loop_
_entity_poly.entity_id
_entity_poly.type
_entity_poly.pdbx_seq_one_letter_code
_entity_poly.pdbx_strand_id
1 'polypeptide(L)'
;QLIKNHPVDNAYEAIKQLPGVSEQDEALTLNAQSVTVMIDGKATTMTSEQLYSLLKTIPTSRIANAEVIYSAPARYQVKGQVINLLLKHNTGFHSLQGEFFGGYTHQNRNSYTERASLLFTNKKWEIDMLYSFGHGKRYYYYENEFAHTLTDGTSYAFSTHSDNIKRHLNHNIRLGINYHLAKDHQLSFAYTSQLNNTRGTSEDDGDFTSLLRIHAKSQFHNFRLDYSTPFGFSAGAEYTYYNSPDEQWLKSSLYDEIYDITSQQRIDKWRAYLKQEHDLGKDWGLNYGINYTTSRDKSSQENNNKSSDGNTTQTEDQMCFYIGASKSFGQKLTMEASLMEEYYHTPIWDEWNLFPTLSITYLPKAGHVIQFDLDCDRDYPTYWSVKNFTTYNVGGYGKIVGNPTLKPSRDLSLSLTYILHSRYVASLFFNNSKDEFRQLPYQSDKKKEMEYKHVNFDHVNQVGLMLTAPINIGNWWQNRLTFTGVYQNDKNSHFYDLPFDRSKWFCQAQWNGTFLFGKHVLLNLDASVHTDAIQGIIDIPASGYLNAALTWKPLKDDKFQLKAYCNDIFETGDNHLHDTYRGQHVINKMYFGRIIGLSLTYRFGGYKAKQHEEVDTSRF
;
A
#
# COMPACT_ATOMS: atom_id res chain seq x y z
N GLN A 1 -20.21 2.30 7.24
CA GLN A 1 -21.27 1.26 7.10
C GLN A 1 -20.77 0.03 6.33
N LEU A 2 -19.88 0.18 5.31
CA LEU A 2 -19.38 -0.91 4.48
C LEU A 2 -18.60 -1.99 5.26
N ILE A 3 -17.96 -1.63 6.37
CA ILE A 3 -17.10 -2.52 7.18
C ILE A 3 -17.84 -3.11 8.39
N LYS A 4 -19.03 -2.62 8.73
CA LYS A 4 -19.71 -2.92 10.00
C LYS A 4 -19.96 -4.42 10.26
N ASN A 5 -20.13 -5.20 9.21
CA ASN A 5 -20.42 -6.64 9.29
C ASN A 5 -19.31 -7.52 8.64
N HIS A 6 -18.21 -6.92 8.18
CA HIS A 6 -17.05 -7.67 7.69
C HIS A 6 -16.14 -8.04 8.85
N PRO A 7 -15.67 -9.28 8.95
CA PRO A 7 -14.77 -9.73 10.01
C PRO A 7 -13.32 -9.39 9.68
N VAL A 8 -13.05 -8.11 9.49
CA VAL A 8 -11.70 -7.58 9.32
C VAL A 8 -11.08 -7.29 10.68
N ASP A 9 -9.83 -7.69 10.87
CA ASP A 9 -9.18 -7.66 12.17
C ASP A 9 -8.32 -6.41 12.38
N ASN A 10 -8.00 -5.68 11.29
CA ASN A 10 -7.15 -4.51 11.33
C ASN A 10 -7.52 -3.48 10.25
N ALA A 11 -6.89 -2.31 10.32
CA ALA A 11 -7.16 -1.21 9.39
C ALA A 11 -6.74 -1.53 7.95
N TYR A 12 -5.67 -2.27 7.73
CA TYR A 12 -5.22 -2.65 6.39
C TYR A 12 -6.28 -3.49 5.68
N GLU A 13 -6.78 -4.54 6.34
CA GLU A 13 -7.85 -5.37 5.79
C GLU A 13 -9.16 -4.59 5.60
N ALA A 14 -9.43 -3.61 6.48
CA ALA A 14 -10.58 -2.73 6.34
C ALA A 14 -10.50 -1.83 5.10
N ILE A 15 -9.34 -1.28 4.80
CA ILE A 15 -9.11 -0.45 3.62
C ILE A 15 -9.29 -1.27 2.33
N LYS A 16 -8.82 -2.49 2.27
CA LYS A 16 -9.00 -3.40 1.12
C LYS A 16 -10.47 -3.69 0.80
N GLN A 17 -11.37 -3.48 1.77
CA GLN A 17 -12.82 -3.63 1.55
C GLN A 17 -13.46 -2.37 0.95
N LEU A 18 -12.73 -1.27 0.74
CA LEU A 18 -13.29 -0.07 0.13
C LEU A 18 -13.50 -0.28 -1.39
N PRO A 19 -14.56 0.29 -1.97
CA PRO A 19 -14.79 0.20 -3.41
C PRO A 19 -13.63 0.78 -4.23
N GLY A 20 -13.18 0.07 -5.26
CA GLY A 20 -12.08 0.49 -6.13
C GLY A 20 -10.68 0.27 -5.57
N VAL A 21 -10.56 -0.13 -4.31
CA VAL A 21 -9.28 -0.47 -3.71
C VAL A 21 -8.93 -1.91 -4.04
N SER A 22 -7.72 -2.11 -4.51
CA SER A 22 -7.11 -3.43 -4.73
C SER A 22 -5.67 -3.42 -4.21
N GLU A 23 -5.09 -4.60 -4.11
CA GLU A 23 -3.68 -4.80 -3.77
C GLU A 23 -2.99 -5.37 -5.01
N GLN A 24 -1.93 -4.73 -5.44
CA GLN A 24 -1.09 -5.14 -6.55
C GLN A 24 0.37 -4.99 -6.15
N ASP A 25 1.17 -6.04 -6.31
CA ASP A 25 2.60 -6.05 -5.95
C ASP A 25 2.89 -5.53 -4.52
N GLU A 26 2.06 -6.00 -3.56
CA GLU A 26 2.11 -5.55 -2.15
C GLU A 26 1.79 -4.06 -1.94
N ALA A 27 1.29 -3.35 -2.96
CA ALA A 27 0.86 -1.97 -2.87
C ALA A 27 -0.67 -1.84 -2.97
N LEU A 28 -1.24 -0.89 -2.23
CA LEU A 28 -2.66 -0.55 -2.37
C LEU A 28 -2.83 0.35 -3.59
N THR A 29 -3.83 0.04 -4.41
CA THR A 29 -4.23 0.84 -5.56
C THR A 29 -5.69 1.26 -5.44
N LEU A 30 -6.02 2.40 -6.02
CA LEU A 30 -7.38 2.90 -6.19
C LEU A 30 -7.56 3.26 -7.67
N ASN A 31 -8.58 2.70 -8.33
CA ASN A 31 -8.78 2.90 -9.77
C ASN A 31 -7.51 2.59 -10.61
N ALA A 32 -6.84 1.49 -10.29
CA ALA A 32 -5.62 1.02 -10.93
C ALA A 32 -4.38 1.95 -10.79
N GLN A 33 -4.42 2.94 -9.91
CA GLN A 33 -3.26 3.78 -9.56
C GLN A 33 -2.85 3.59 -8.11
N SER A 34 -1.58 3.85 -7.80
CA SER A 34 -1.09 3.83 -6.42
C SER A 34 -1.85 4.85 -5.56
N VAL A 35 -2.12 4.49 -4.31
CA VAL A 35 -2.87 5.32 -3.39
C VAL A 35 -2.07 5.61 -2.13
N THR A 36 -2.04 6.88 -1.73
CA THR A 36 -1.46 7.29 -0.45
C THR A 36 -2.47 7.07 0.67
N VAL A 37 -2.06 6.44 1.77
CA VAL A 37 -2.91 6.33 2.96
C VAL A 37 -2.47 7.36 4.00
N MET A 38 -3.44 8.12 4.52
CA MET A 38 -3.26 9.06 5.62
C MET A 38 -3.97 8.56 6.88
N ILE A 39 -3.53 9.01 8.04
CA ILE A 39 -4.21 8.79 9.31
C ILE A 39 -4.58 10.14 9.91
N ASP A 40 -5.88 10.34 10.20
CA ASP A 40 -6.43 11.59 10.74
C ASP A 40 -6.07 12.85 9.92
N GLY A 41 -6.10 12.72 8.59
CA GLY A 41 -5.80 13.83 7.68
C GLY A 41 -4.34 14.26 7.66
N LYS A 42 -3.43 13.43 8.18
CA LYS A 42 -2.02 13.77 8.33
C LYS A 42 -1.15 12.95 7.37
N ALA A 43 -0.41 13.64 6.50
CA ALA A 43 0.63 13.02 5.69
C ALA A 43 1.79 12.55 6.58
N THR A 44 2.50 11.51 6.17
CA THR A 44 3.63 10.94 6.90
C THR A 44 4.85 10.77 5.99
N THR A 45 6.03 10.69 6.57
CA THR A 45 7.29 10.35 5.89
C THR A 45 7.56 8.85 5.83
N MET A 46 6.64 8.03 6.34
CA MET A 46 6.72 6.56 6.22
C MET A 46 6.60 6.13 4.77
N THR A 47 7.34 5.10 4.38
CA THR A 47 7.10 4.41 3.10
C THR A 47 5.77 3.66 3.15
N SER A 48 5.23 3.28 1.99
CA SER A 48 3.99 2.49 1.91
C SER A 48 4.09 1.19 2.72
N GLU A 49 5.21 0.47 2.62
CA GLU A 49 5.46 -0.75 3.39
C GLU A 49 5.42 -0.51 4.91
N GLN A 50 6.09 0.55 5.38
CA GLN A 50 6.09 0.93 6.79
C GLN A 50 4.70 1.32 7.27
N LEU A 51 3.96 2.07 6.44
CA LEU A 51 2.60 2.48 6.74
C LEU A 51 1.64 1.29 6.76
N TYR A 52 1.74 0.36 5.80
CA TYR A 52 0.90 -0.85 5.79
C TYR A 52 1.20 -1.75 6.99
N SER A 53 2.46 -1.86 7.39
CA SER A 53 2.83 -2.56 8.61
C SER A 53 2.17 -1.93 9.84
N LEU A 54 2.14 -0.59 9.93
CA LEU A 54 1.41 0.12 10.97
C LEU A 54 -0.11 -0.14 10.90
N LEU A 55 -0.72 -0.06 9.70
CA LEU A 55 -2.16 -0.29 9.51
C LEU A 55 -2.59 -1.70 9.94
N LYS A 56 -1.74 -2.70 9.75
CA LYS A 56 -1.96 -4.07 10.25
C LYS A 56 -1.97 -4.16 11.78
N THR A 57 -1.42 -3.16 12.48
CA THR A 57 -1.46 -3.10 13.96
C THR A 57 -2.69 -2.37 14.50
N ILE A 58 -3.33 -1.50 13.71
CA ILE A 58 -4.50 -0.73 14.14
C ILE A 58 -5.74 -1.63 14.10
N PRO A 59 -6.38 -1.92 15.25
CA PRO A 59 -7.58 -2.74 15.26
C PRO A 59 -8.77 -2.00 14.64
N THR A 60 -9.68 -2.74 14.01
CA THR A 60 -10.89 -2.15 13.41
C THR A 60 -11.79 -1.43 14.42
N SER A 61 -11.74 -1.83 15.68
CA SER A 61 -12.44 -1.14 16.77
C SER A 61 -12.03 0.33 16.94
N ARG A 62 -10.83 0.70 16.47
CA ARG A 62 -10.28 2.06 16.52
C ARG A 62 -10.68 2.93 15.32
N ILE A 63 -11.22 2.35 14.27
CA ILE A 63 -11.61 3.08 13.06
C ILE A 63 -12.96 3.76 13.28
N ALA A 64 -13.02 5.06 13.04
CA ALA A 64 -14.26 5.82 12.96
C ALA A 64 -14.84 5.79 11.55
N ASN A 65 -13.98 6.13 10.56
CA ASN A 65 -14.34 6.21 9.14
C ASN A 65 -13.10 6.00 8.27
N ALA A 66 -13.32 5.73 6.99
CA ALA A 66 -12.30 5.80 5.95
C ALA A 66 -12.88 6.60 4.77
N GLU A 67 -12.18 7.64 4.38
CA GLU A 67 -12.56 8.55 3.30
C GLU A 67 -11.73 8.23 2.07
N VAL A 68 -12.39 8.03 0.93
CA VAL A 68 -11.73 7.87 -0.37
C VAL A 68 -11.73 9.22 -1.05
N ILE A 69 -10.55 9.74 -1.36
CA ILE A 69 -10.33 11.05 -1.98
C ILE A 69 -9.63 10.80 -3.31
N TYR A 70 -10.34 10.96 -4.42
CA TYR A 70 -9.83 10.68 -5.76
C TYR A 70 -8.85 11.73 -6.27
N SER A 71 -8.88 12.93 -5.74
CA SER A 71 -7.91 14.00 -5.99
C SER A 71 -7.66 14.73 -4.67
N ALA A 72 -6.47 14.55 -4.10
CA ALA A 72 -6.15 15.14 -2.81
C ALA A 72 -5.89 16.64 -2.92
N PRO A 73 -6.74 17.49 -2.31
CA PRO A 73 -6.45 18.91 -2.24
C PRO A 73 -5.09 19.16 -1.58
N ALA A 74 -4.36 20.17 -2.06
CA ALA A 74 -3.00 20.44 -1.61
C ALA A 74 -2.85 20.71 -0.11
N ARG A 75 -3.95 21.09 0.59
CA ARG A 75 -3.99 21.23 2.07
C ARG A 75 -3.61 19.97 2.83
N TYR A 76 -3.75 18.79 2.24
CA TYR A 76 -3.29 17.54 2.83
C TYR A 76 -1.78 17.34 2.69
N GLN A 77 -1.12 18.15 1.85
CA GLN A 77 0.33 18.08 1.60
C GLN A 77 0.77 16.71 1.07
N VAL A 78 -0.10 16.07 0.33
CA VAL A 78 0.11 14.84 -0.45
C VAL A 78 -0.39 15.06 -1.86
N LYS A 79 0.06 14.25 -2.78
CA LYS A 79 -0.33 14.25 -4.19
C LYS A 79 -1.07 12.97 -4.50
N GLY A 80 -1.80 12.95 -5.59
CA GLY A 80 -2.47 11.76 -6.07
C GLY A 80 -3.76 11.41 -5.31
N GLN A 81 -4.16 10.17 -5.44
CA GLN A 81 -5.34 9.63 -4.77
C GLN A 81 -5.02 9.24 -3.32
N VAL A 82 -5.98 9.44 -2.43
CA VAL A 82 -5.76 9.27 -1.00
C VAL A 82 -6.88 8.47 -0.35
N ILE A 83 -6.52 7.60 0.59
CA ILE A 83 -7.43 7.02 1.57
C ILE A 83 -7.09 7.63 2.93
N ASN A 84 -8.01 8.42 3.48
CA ASN A 84 -7.85 9.01 4.80
C ASN A 84 -8.56 8.15 5.84
N LEU A 85 -7.78 7.49 6.70
CA LEU A 85 -8.27 6.68 7.79
C LEU A 85 -8.49 7.55 9.02
N LEU A 86 -9.74 7.77 9.39
CA LEU A 86 -10.11 8.51 10.61
C LEU A 86 -10.21 7.56 11.79
N LEU A 87 -9.46 7.83 12.85
CA LEU A 87 -9.52 7.08 14.08
C LEU A 87 -10.60 7.63 15.02
N LYS A 88 -11.04 6.82 15.97
CA LYS A 88 -12.00 7.25 17.00
C LYS A 88 -11.28 8.10 18.04
N HIS A 89 -11.77 9.32 18.20
CA HIS A 89 -11.37 10.26 19.23
C HIS A 89 -12.55 10.48 20.18
N ASN A 90 -12.35 10.19 21.46
CA ASN A 90 -13.38 10.37 22.48
C ASN A 90 -13.04 11.60 23.33
N THR A 91 -13.48 12.78 22.92
CA THR A 91 -13.26 14.01 23.69
C THR A 91 -14.34 14.22 24.75
N GLY A 92 -13.94 14.54 25.97
CA GLY A 92 -14.83 15.07 27.01
C GLY A 92 -15.15 14.15 28.19
N PHE A 93 -14.87 12.84 28.13
CA PHE A 93 -15.15 11.91 29.20
C PHE A 93 -13.93 11.08 29.61
N HIS A 94 -13.87 10.71 30.90
CA HIS A 94 -12.89 9.73 31.34
C HIS A 94 -13.25 8.35 30.80
N SER A 95 -12.44 7.81 29.93
CA SER A 95 -12.63 6.45 29.42
C SER A 95 -11.30 5.73 29.25
N LEU A 96 -11.33 4.44 29.50
CA LEU A 96 -10.26 3.50 29.20
C LEU A 96 -10.83 2.37 28.36
N GLN A 97 -10.28 2.18 27.18
CA GLN A 97 -10.68 1.13 26.24
C GLN A 97 -9.44 0.36 25.81
N GLY A 98 -9.58 -0.93 25.61
CA GLY A 98 -8.48 -1.74 25.12
C GLY A 98 -8.97 -2.97 24.37
N GLU A 99 -8.04 -3.53 23.59
CA GLU A 99 -8.23 -4.76 22.85
C GLU A 99 -6.97 -5.61 22.94
N PHE A 100 -7.16 -6.90 23.22
CA PHE A 100 -6.15 -7.92 23.05
C PHE A 100 -6.56 -8.82 21.87
N PHE A 101 -5.61 -9.11 21.00
CA PHE A 101 -5.78 -9.99 19.85
C PHE A 101 -4.68 -11.04 19.85
N GLY A 102 -5.05 -12.29 19.61
CA GLY A 102 -4.14 -13.39 19.35
C GLY A 102 -4.56 -14.10 18.06
N GLY A 103 -3.63 -14.25 17.13
CA GLY A 103 -3.85 -14.89 15.84
C GLY A 103 -2.86 -16.03 15.60
N TYR A 104 -3.35 -17.13 15.09
CA TYR A 104 -2.58 -18.26 14.57
C TYR A 104 -2.90 -18.44 13.10
N THR A 105 -1.87 -18.63 12.28
CA THR A 105 -2.00 -18.96 10.86
C THR A 105 -1.13 -20.15 10.51
N HIS A 106 -1.67 -21.02 9.67
CA HIS A 106 -0.96 -22.12 9.06
C HIS A 106 -0.99 -21.98 7.53
N GLN A 107 0.17 -21.81 6.93
CA GLN A 107 0.42 -21.80 5.49
C GLN A 107 1.66 -22.66 5.25
N ASN A 108 1.47 -23.98 5.21
CA ASN A 108 2.54 -24.99 5.25
C ASN A 108 3.50 -24.87 6.45
N ARG A 109 3.52 -23.75 7.13
CA ARG A 109 4.26 -23.45 8.37
C ARG A 109 3.42 -22.56 9.28
N ASN A 110 3.79 -22.52 10.55
CA ASN A 110 3.04 -21.79 11.57
C ASN A 110 3.55 -20.38 11.76
N SER A 111 2.63 -19.44 11.89
CA SER A 111 2.89 -18.05 12.26
C SER A 111 1.90 -17.60 13.32
N TYR A 112 2.33 -16.67 14.16
CA TYR A 112 1.56 -16.14 15.28
C TYR A 112 1.62 -14.62 15.25
N THR A 113 0.54 -13.98 15.67
CA THR A 113 0.45 -12.53 15.81
C THR A 113 -0.29 -12.20 17.09
N GLU A 114 0.35 -11.48 17.98
CA GLU A 114 -0.22 -10.94 19.21
C GLU A 114 -0.30 -9.42 19.08
N ARG A 115 -1.42 -8.84 19.54
CA ARG A 115 -1.62 -7.39 19.48
C ARG A 115 -2.32 -6.91 20.74
N ALA A 116 -1.87 -5.78 21.26
CA ALA A 116 -2.48 -5.05 22.35
C ALA A 116 -2.72 -3.60 21.93
N SER A 117 -3.90 -3.07 22.22
CA SER A 117 -4.21 -1.66 22.05
C SER A 117 -4.86 -1.09 23.30
N LEU A 118 -4.52 0.15 23.62
CA LEU A 118 -5.08 0.90 24.75
C LEU A 118 -5.38 2.33 24.32
N LEU A 119 -6.58 2.80 24.62
CA LEU A 119 -6.97 4.19 24.49
C LEU A 119 -7.42 4.72 25.84
N PHE A 120 -6.71 5.71 26.35
CA PHE A 120 -7.10 6.50 27.49
C PHE A 120 -7.52 7.89 27.05
N THR A 121 -8.67 8.35 27.50
CA THR A 121 -9.16 9.72 27.21
C THR A 121 -9.67 10.39 28.47
N ASN A 122 -9.44 11.69 28.55
CA ASN A 122 -10.06 12.59 29.51
C ASN A 122 -10.27 13.97 28.88
N LYS A 123 -10.69 14.97 29.65
CA LYS A 123 -10.96 16.33 29.15
C LYS A 123 -9.76 17.02 28.46
N LYS A 124 -8.53 16.63 28.80
CA LYS A 124 -7.30 17.28 28.32
C LYS A 124 -6.39 16.35 27.54
N TRP A 125 -6.43 15.06 27.83
CA TRP A 125 -5.51 14.06 27.30
C TRP A 125 -6.22 12.97 26.56
N GLU A 126 -5.69 12.61 25.41
CA GLU A 126 -5.98 11.37 24.73
C GLU A 126 -4.64 10.65 24.50
N ILE A 127 -4.52 9.43 25.01
CA ILE A 127 -3.31 8.61 24.89
C ILE A 127 -3.69 7.31 24.20
N ASP A 128 -3.07 7.04 23.07
CA ASP A 128 -3.24 5.86 22.23
C ASP A 128 -1.97 5.04 22.21
N MET A 129 -2.04 3.79 22.63
CA MET A 129 -0.91 2.85 22.63
C MET A 129 -1.28 1.61 21.82
N LEU A 130 -0.43 1.25 20.88
CA LEU A 130 -0.55 0.03 20.09
C LEU A 130 0.77 -0.73 20.13
N TYR A 131 0.69 -2.03 20.34
CA TYR A 131 1.80 -2.94 20.22
C TYR A 131 1.36 -4.17 19.44
N SER A 132 2.19 -4.62 18.49
CA SER A 132 1.99 -5.88 17.79
C SER A 132 3.31 -6.64 17.73
N PHE A 133 3.23 -7.93 17.98
CA PHE A 133 4.32 -8.88 17.88
C PHE A 133 3.92 -9.97 16.89
N GLY A 134 4.72 -10.16 15.86
CA GLY A 134 4.51 -11.20 14.85
C GLY A 134 5.72 -12.09 14.76
N HIS A 135 5.54 -13.40 14.79
CA HIS A 135 6.62 -14.35 14.65
C HIS A 135 6.16 -15.64 13.99
N GLY A 136 7.08 -16.32 13.33
CA GLY A 136 6.76 -17.58 12.68
C GLY A 136 7.60 -17.89 11.47
N LYS A 137 7.09 -18.80 10.66
CA LYS A 137 7.71 -19.21 9.40
C LYS A 137 6.66 -19.16 8.31
N ARG A 138 7.10 -18.77 7.10
CA ARG A 138 6.33 -18.90 5.86
C ARG A 138 7.07 -19.84 4.94
N TYR A 139 6.32 -20.63 4.17
CA TYR A 139 6.82 -21.49 3.12
C TYR A 139 6.05 -21.20 1.85
N TYR A 140 6.75 -21.08 0.75
CA TYR A 140 6.21 -21.00 -0.60
C TYR A 140 7.23 -21.58 -1.56
N TYR A 141 6.81 -22.01 -2.74
CA TYR A 141 7.72 -22.53 -3.73
C TYR A 141 7.47 -21.92 -5.09
N TYR A 142 8.52 -21.97 -5.92
CA TYR A 142 8.47 -21.57 -7.32
C TYR A 142 8.75 -22.76 -8.21
N GLU A 143 8.07 -22.81 -9.36
CA GLU A 143 8.50 -23.57 -10.52
C GLU A 143 8.98 -22.58 -11.55
N ASN A 144 10.23 -22.71 -11.98
CA ASN A 144 10.87 -21.84 -12.92
C ASN A 144 11.23 -22.61 -14.18
N GLU A 145 10.92 -22.05 -15.34
CA GLU A 145 11.29 -22.58 -16.64
C GLU A 145 11.98 -21.45 -17.43
N PHE A 146 13.17 -21.71 -17.93
CA PHE A 146 13.95 -20.76 -18.70
C PHE A 146 14.43 -21.40 -20.00
N ALA A 147 14.36 -20.64 -21.09
CA ALA A 147 15.10 -20.94 -22.31
C ALA A 147 15.82 -19.66 -22.74
N HIS A 148 17.12 -19.77 -23.00
CA HIS A 148 17.98 -18.63 -23.26
C HIS A 148 18.94 -18.96 -24.41
N THR A 149 18.85 -18.21 -25.51
CA THR A 149 19.71 -18.40 -26.69
C THR A 149 20.62 -17.19 -26.86
N LEU A 150 21.92 -17.43 -26.96
CA LEU A 150 22.93 -16.41 -27.19
C LEU A 150 23.13 -16.12 -28.67
N THR A 151 23.77 -15.00 -28.99
CA THR A 151 24.08 -14.58 -30.40
C THR A 151 25.00 -15.55 -31.14
N ASP A 152 25.78 -16.36 -30.44
CA ASP A 152 26.62 -17.41 -31.04
C ASP A 152 25.84 -18.70 -31.36
N GLY A 153 24.55 -18.74 -31.09
CA GLY A 153 23.68 -19.88 -31.29
C GLY A 153 23.67 -20.87 -30.13
N THR A 154 24.41 -20.62 -29.05
CA THR A 154 24.37 -21.46 -27.85
C THR A 154 23.03 -21.27 -27.14
N SER A 155 22.32 -22.36 -26.89
CA SER A 155 21.03 -22.36 -26.18
C SER A 155 21.14 -23.08 -24.86
N TYR A 156 20.52 -22.50 -23.85
CA TYR A 156 20.36 -23.06 -22.50
C TYR A 156 18.88 -23.22 -22.21
N ALA A 157 18.47 -24.37 -21.75
CA ALA A 157 17.13 -24.57 -21.20
C ALA A 157 17.30 -25.26 -19.84
N PHE A 158 16.57 -24.79 -18.85
CA PHE A 158 16.57 -25.39 -17.52
C PHE A 158 15.27 -25.10 -16.79
N SER A 159 14.89 -26.08 -16.00
CA SER A 159 13.75 -26.02 -15.08
C SER A 159 14.25 -26.24 -13.66
N THR A 160 13.67 -25.52 -12.71
CA THR A 160 13.96 -25.69 -11.28
C THR A 160 12.70 -25.60 -10.44
N HIS A 161 12.70 -26.38 -9.35
CA HIS A 161 11.80 -26.20 -8.23
C HIS A 161 12.57 -25.50 -7.11
N SER A 162 12.02 -24.40 -6.59
CA SER A 162 12.67 -23.57 -5.58
C SER A 162 11.85 -23.55 -4.30
N ASP A 163 12.31 -24.22 -3.27
CA ASP A 163 11.70 -24.21 -1.93
C ASP A 163 12.16 -23.01 -1.13
N ASN A 164 11.21 -22.20 -0.65
CA ASN A 164 11.49 -20.99 0.10
C ASN A 164 10.92 -21.07 1.52
N ILE A 165 11.78 -20.89 2.51
CA ILE A 165 11.39 -20.80 3.92
C ILE A 165 11.86 -19.45 4.46
N LYS A 166 10.92 -18.61 4.91
CA LYS A 166 11.23 -17.34 5.59
C LYS A 166 10.75 -17.39 7.04
N ARG A 167 11.67 -17.19 7.97
CA ARG A 167 11.37 -16.96 9.38
C ARG A 167 11.37 -15.46 9.64
N HIS A 168 10.33 -14.96 10.29
CA HIS A 168 10.17 -13.56 10.63
C HIS A 168 9.94 -13.36 12.13
N LEU A 169 10.39 -12.21 12.61
CA LEU A 169 10.16 -11.69 13.96
C LEU A 169 9.98 -10.18 13.83
N ASN A 170 8.78 -9.69 14.10
CA ASN A 170 8.41 -8.30 13.89
C ASN A 170 7.80 -7.71 15.16
N HIS A 171 8.28 -6.52 15.57
CA HIS A 171 7.68 -5.72 16.62
C HIS A 171 7.23 -4.39 16.03
N ASN A 172 5.97 -4.02 16.25
CA ASN A 172 5.42 -2.72 15.86
C ASN A 172 4.89 -2.02 17.11
N ILE A 173 5.32 -0.79 17.33
CA ILE A 173 4.95 0.04 18.47
C ILE A 173 4.43 1.37 17.96
N ARG A 174 3.32 1.85 18.51
CA ARG A 174 2.83 3.22 18.32
C ARG A 174 2.40 3.79 19.65
N LEU A 175 2.81 5.03 19.91
CA LEU A 175 2.34 5.88 21.00
C LEU A 175 1.83 7.18 20.40
N GLY A 176 0.56 7.50 20.59
CA GLY A 176 -0.05 8.79 20.25
C GLY A 176 -0.48 9.53 21.51
N ILE A 177 -0.21 10.80 21.59
CA ILE A 177 -0.62 11.68 22.69
C ILE A 177 -1.21 12.95 22.10
N ASN A 178 -2.49 13.21 22.36
CA ASN A 178 -3.13 14.47 22.04
C ASN A 178 -3.41 15.23 23.34
N TYR A 179 -2.95 16.47 23.40
CA TYR A 179 -3.17 17.37 24.54
C TYR A 179 -3.99 18.57 24.10
N HIS A 180 -5.17 18.71 24.68
CA HIS A 180 -6.07 19.84 24.48
C HIS A 180 -5.71 20.94 25.48
N LEU A 181 -5.03 21.99 24.98
CA LEU A 181 -4.55 23.11 25.80
C LEU A 181 -5.72 23.94 26.35
N ALA A 182 -6.34 24.77 25.56
CA ALA A 182 -7.52 25.57 25.88
C ALA A 182 -8.14 26.09 24.58
N LYS A 183 -9.46 26.32 24.54
CA LYS A 183 -10.16 26.93 23.41
C LYS A 183 -9.76 26.31 22.05
N ASP A 184 -9.80 24.98 21.97
CA ASP A 184 -9.55 24.20 20.74
C ASP A 184 -8.12 24.27 20.19
N HIS A 185 -7.13 24.67 21.00
CA HIS A 185 -5.73 24.48 20.71
C HIS A 185 -5.32 23.03 21.04
N GLN A 186 -4.71 22.36 20.10
CA GLN A 186 -4.27 20.96 20.26
C GLN A 186 -2.78 20.81 19.98
N LEU A 187 -2.09 20.11 20.86
CA LEU A 187 -0.73 19.61 20.64
C LEU A 187 -0.79 18.09 20.51
N SER A 188 -0.26 17.55 19.43
CA SER A 188 -0.25 16.11 19.16
C SER A 188 1.18 15.62 19.02
N PHE A 189 1.50 14.53 19.69
CA PHE A 189 2.76 13.80 19.54
C PHE A 189 2.46 12.38 19.09
N ALA A 190 3.23 11.86 18.15
CA ALA A 190 3.17 10.46 17.75
C ALA A 190 4.58 9.88 17.64
N TYR A 191 4.78 8.70 18.20
CA TYR A 191 5.95 7.87 17.99
C TYR A 191 5.54 6.54 17.39
N THR A 192 6.21 6.14 16.32
CA THR A 192 6.03 4.83 15.69
C THR A 192 7.38 4.15 15.53
N SER A 193 7.47 2.88 15.89
CA SER A 193 8.68 2.07 15.74
C SER A 193 8.34 0.71 15.15
N GLN A 194 9.20 0.23 14.25
CA GLN A 194 9.13 -1.10 13.66
C GLN A 194 10.51 -1.74 13.71
N LEU A 195 10.57 -2.94 14.27
CA LEU A 195 11.80 -3.72 14.38
C LEU A 195 11.54 -5.07 13.72
N ASN A 196 12.23 -5.33 12.62
CA ASN A 196 12.06 -6.56 11.85
C ASN A 196 13.35 -7.36 11.83
N ASN A 197 13.22 -8.68 11.89
CA ASN A 197 14.32 -9.62 11.70
C ASN A 197 13.80 -10.79 10.86
N THR A 198 14.33 -10.92 9.66
CA THR A 198 13.95 -11.94 8.70
C THR A 198 15.15 -12.82 8.36
N ARG A 199 14.98 -14.12 8.41
CA ARG A 199 15.94 -15.10 7.91
C ARG A 199 15.25 -15.94 6.86
N GLY A 200 15.84 -15.99 5.68
CA GLY A 200 15.35 -16.75 4.54
C GLY A 200 16.32 -17.81 4.10
N THR A 201 15.77 -18.91 3.59
CA THR A 201 16.51 -19.94 2.85
C THR A 201 15.71 -20.28 1.62
N SER A 202 16.37 -20.27 0.45
CA SER A 202 15.84 -20.76 -0.82
C SER A 202 16.74 -21.88 -1.31
N GLU A 203 16.14 -23.02 -1.61
CA GLU A 203 16.83 -24.19 -2.15
C GLU A 203 16.25 -24.48 -3.53
N ASP A 204 17.09 -24.41 -4.57
CA ASP A 204 16.72 -24.79 -5.92
C ASP A 204 17.16 -26.22 -6.20
N ASP A 205 16.27 -27.03 -6.78
CA ASP A 205 16.52 -28.38 -7.27
C ASP A 205 15.97 -28.54 -8.70
N GLY A 206 16.61 -29.37 -9.51
CA GLY A 206 16.26 -29.59 -10.91
C GLY A 206 17.49 -29.67 -11.80
N ASP A 207 17.52 -28.91 -12.90
CA ASP A 207 18.66 -28.89 -13.84
C ASP A 207 19.92 -28.28 -13.23
N PHE A 208 19.78 -27.53 -12.15
CA PHE A 208 20.86 -27.11 -11.26
C PHE A 208 20.40 -27.13 -9.80
N THR A 209 21.36 -27.10 -8.90
CA THR A 209 21.08 -26.96 -7.47
C THR A 209 21.66 -25.66 -6.93
N SER A 210 20.95 -25.00 -6.05
CA SER A 210 21.47 -23.84 -5.33
C SER A 210 20.96 -23.73 -3.90
N LEU A 211 21.70 -23.01 -3.08
CA LEU A 211 21.33 -22.65 -1.73
C LEU A 211 21.56 -21.16 -1.51
N LEU A 212 20.49 -20.42 -1.36
CA LEU A 212 20.49 -19.02 -1.00
C LEU A 212 20.08 -18.85 0.47
N ARG A 213 20.86 -18.08 1.23
CA ARG A 213 20.55 -17.68 2.59
C ARG A 213 20.49 -16.15 2.66
N ILE A 214 19.47 -15.64 3.33
CA ILE A 214 19.26 -14.21 3.52
C ILE A 214 19.06 -13.93 5.01
N HIS A 215 19.68 -12.87 5.51
CA HIS A 215 19.46 -12.36 6.85
C HIS A 215 19.29 -10.84 6.81
N ALA A 216 18.05 -10.38 6.85
CA ALA A 216 17.68 -8.97 6.82
C ALA A 216 17.20 -8.51 8.18
N LYS A 217 17.68 -7.37 8.64
CA LYS A 217 17.19 -6.67 9.82
C LYS A 217 16.78 -5.27 9.42
N SER A 218 15.71 -4.74 10.01
CA SER A 218 15.39 -3.34 9.85
C SER A 218 14.92 -2.73 11.15
N GLN A 219 15.31 -1.48 11.35
CA GLN A 219 14.88 -0.64 12.46
C GLN A 219 14.34 0.65 11.87
N PHE A 220 13.13 0.96 12.23
CA PHE A 220 12.43 2.19 11.83
C PHE A 220 11.93 2.90 13.07
N HIS A 221 12.17 4.20 13.15
CA HIS A 221 11.67 5.08 14.21
C HIS A 221 11.15 6.37 13.57
N ASN A 222 9.93 6.75 13.88
CA ASN A 222 9.31 7.97 13.42
C ASN A 222 8.77 8.76 14.61
N PHE A 223 9.14 10.02 14.71
CA PHE A 223 8.69 10.98 15.72
C PHE A 223 7.99 12.12 15.03
N ARG A 224 6.80 12.47 15.48
CA ARG A 224 5.99 13.54 14.90
C ARG A 224 5.40 14.41 15.99
N LEU A 225 5.46 15.73 15.79
CA LEU A 225 4.85 16.74 16.63
C LEU A 225 4.01 17.68 15.76
N ASP A 226 2.75 17.85 16.11
CA ASP A 226 1.82 18.76 15.42
C ASP A 226 1.17 19.70 16.44
N TYR A 227 0.99 20.95 16.05
CA TYR A 227 0.21 21.95 16.76
C TYR A 227 -0.86 22.52 15.86
N SER A 228 -2.09 22.62 16.35
CA SER A 228 -3.22 23.19 15.63
C SER A 228 -4.00 24.17 16.50
N THR A 229 -4.59 25.17 15.83
CA THR A 229 -5.32 26.28 16.46
C THR A 229 -6.74 26.38 15.92
N PRO A 230 -7.67 26.97 16.68
CA PRO A 230 -9.06 27.16 16.25
C PRO A 230 -9.23 28.16 15.09
N PHE A 231 -8.20 28.99 14.80
CA PHE A 231 -8.24 29.93 13.68
C PHE A 231 -7.61 29.39 12.39
N GLY A 232 -7.46 28.05 12.29
CA GLY A 232 -7.02 27.36 11.08
C GLY A 232 -5.51 27.29 10.87
N PHE A 233 -4.67 27.84 11.78
CA PHE A 233 -3.24 27.67 11.70
C PHE A 233 -2.81 26.30 12.23
N SER A 234 -1.90 25.64 11.51
CA SER A 234 -1.26 24.40 11.97
C SER A 234 0.22 24.39 11.59
N ALA A 235 1.03 23.83 12.46
CA ALA A 235 2.46 23.62 12.26
C ALA A 235 2.85 22.24 12.73
N GLY A 236 3.85 21.64 12.12
CA GLY A 236 4.35 20.34 12.58
C GLY A 236 5.76 20.07 12.12
N ALA A 237 6.39 19.11 12.82
CA ALA A 237 7.70 18.59 12.51
C ALA A 237 7.69 17.07 12.64
N GLU A 238 8.46 16.41 11.80
CA GLU A 238 8.58 14.95 11.77
C GLU A 238 10.03 14.55 11.54
N TYR A 239 10.50 13.54 12.28
CA TYR A 239 11.82 12.93 12.10
C TYR A 239 11.67 11.44 11.91
N THR A 240 12.31 10.92 10.90
CA THR A 240 12.35 9.49 10.59
C THR A 240 13.78 8.99 10.52
N TYR A 241 14.05 7.93 11.25
CA TYR A 241 15.27 7.14 11.20
C TYR A 241 14.97 5.75 10.69
N TYR A 242 15.75 5.31 9.71
CA TYR A 242 15.70 3.95 9.17
C TYR A 242 17.10 3.38 9.07
N ASN A 243 17.28 2.11 9.45
CA ASN A 243 18.52 1.37 9.30
C ASN A 243 18.21 -0.09 8.96
N SER A 244 18.80 -0.58 7.86
CA SER A 244 18.53 -1.92 7.32
C SER A 244 19.83 -2.57 6.85
N PRO A 245 20.55 -3.32 7.70
CA PRO A 245 21.55 -4.26 7.28
C PRO A 245 20.93 -5.52 6.67
N ASP A 246 21.52 -6.02 5.59
CA ASP A 246 21.12 -7.21 4.87
C ASP A 246 22.35 -8.03 4.47
N GLU A 247 22.29 -9.35 4.64
CA GLU A 247 23.31 -10.32 4.28
C GLU A 247 22.72 -11.34 3.31
N GLN A 248 23.38 -11.59 2.20
CA GLN A 248 23.00 -12.60 1.23
C GLN A 248 24.20 -13.52 0.96
N TRP A 249 24.00 -14.82 1.14
CA TRP A 249 24.96 -15.84 0.81
C TRP A 249 24.34 -16.83 -0.18
N LEU A 250 24.98 -17.02 -1.35
CA LEU A 250 24.50 -17.90 -2.42
C LEU A 250 25.61 -18.83 -2.89
N LYS A 251 25.31 -20.12 -2.93
CA LYS A 251 26.10 -21.16 -3.59
C LYS A 251 25.24 -21.86 -4.63
N SER A 252 25.77 -22.06 -5.82
CA SER A 252 25.06 -22.67 -6.96
C SER A 252 25.95 -23.65 -7.69
N SER A 253 25.34 -24.67 -8.32
CA SER A 253 26.03 -25.55 -9.26
C SER A 253 26.14 -24.95 -10.68
N LEU A 254 25.46 -23.83 -10.96
CA LEU A 254 25.58 -23.12 -12.23
C LEU A 254 26.90 -22.34 -12.36
N TYR A 255 27.48 -21.96 -11.23
CA TYR A 255 28.68 -21.15 -11.14
C TYR A 255 29.61 -21.70 -10.06
N ASP A 256 30.91 -21.67 -10.29
CA ASP A 256 31.90 -22.11 -9.32
C ASP A 256 32.10 -21.13 -8.16
N GLU A 257 31.55 -19.93 -8.29
CA GLU A 257 31.68 -18.85 -7.31
C GLU A 257 30.59 -18.94 -6.22
N ILE A 258 31.00 -18.59 -5.00
CA ILE A 258 30.08 -18.30 -3.91
C ILE A 258 29.91 -16.78 -3.86
N TYR A 259 28.67 -16.33 -3.86
CA TYR A 259 28.35 -14.91 -3.67
C TYR A 259 28.04 -14.65 -2.19
N ASP A 260 28.85 -13.77 -1.58
CA ASP A 260 28.66 -13.32 -0.20
C ASP A 260 28.59 -11.80 -0.21
N ILE A 261 27.40 -11.28 0.05
CA ILE A 261 27.05 -9.88 -0.11
C ILE A 261 26.54 -9.35 1.21
N THR A 262 27.13 -8.27 1.69
CA THR A 262 26.63 -7.50 2.83
C THR A 262 26.21 -6.13 2.33
N SER A 263 24.99 -5.75 2.61
CA SER A 263 24.41 -4.46 2.26
C SER A 263 23.93 -3.74 3.50
N GLN A 264 24.02 -2.43 3.50
CA GLN A 264 23.46 -1.59 4.57
C GLN A 264 22.84 -0.33 3.97
N GLN A 265 21.67 0.04 4.46
CA GLN A 265 21.04 1.32 4.17
C GLN A 265 20.68 2.02 5.48
N ARG A 266 21.03 3.30 5.57
CA ARG A 266 20.63 4.18 6.67
C ARG A 266 20.05 5.47 6.11
N ILE A 267 18.85 5.82 6.57
CA ILE A 267 18.15 7.05 6.17
C ILE A 267 17.83 7.86 7.42
N ASP A 268 18.20 9.14 7.39
CA ASP A 268 17.79 10.18 8.30
C ASP A 268 16.94 11.18 7.53
N LYS A 269 15.66 11.38 7.90
CA LYS A 269 14.71 12.25 7.17
C LYS A 269 13.99 13.19 8.13
N TRP A 270 13.98 14.48 7.79
CA TRP A 270 13.29 15.54 8.52
C TRP A 270 12.23 16.17 7.63
N ARG A 271 11.11 16.49 8.22
CA ARG A 271 10.04 17.26 7.57
C ARG A 271 9.52 18.31 8.53
N ALA A 272 9.25 19.52 8.03
CA ALA A 272 8.55 20.56 8.75
C ALA A 272 7.50 21.21 7.84
N TYR A 273 6.39 21.64 8.41
CA TYR A 273 5.34 22.30 7.65
C TYR A 273 4.64 23.40 8.43
N LEU A 274 4.12 24.37 7.70
CA LEU A 274 3.19 25.41 8.17
C LEU A 274 2.01 25.44 7.23
N LYS A 275 0.80 25.51 7.76
CA LYS A 275 -0.42 25.66 6.95
C LYS A 275 -1.42 26.58 7.62
N GLN A 276 -2.20 27.26 6.80
CA GLN A 276 -3.29 28.13 7.22
C GLN A 276 -4.54 27.84 6.39
N GLU A 277 -5.67 27.74 7.07
CA GLU A 277 -7.00 27.60 6.47
C GLU A 277 -7.89 28.75 6.93
N HIS A 278 -8.66 29.35 6.01
CA HIS A 278 -9.58 30.44 6.27
C HIS A 278 -10.96 30.11 5.74
N ASP A 279 -11.96 30.36 6.56
CA ASP A 279 -13.33 30.53 6.11
C ASP A 279 -13.55 32.03 5.80
N LEU A 280 -13.68 32.37 4.52
CA LEU A 280 -13.85 33.73 4.06
C LEU A 280 -15.34 34.18 4.09
N GLY A 281 -16.24 33.32 4.56
CA GLY A 281 -17.67 33.52 4.52
C GLY A 281 -18.26 33.36 3.12
N LYS A 282 -19.59 33.39 3.00
CA LYS A 282 -20.32 33.15 1.75
C LYS A 282 -19.89 31.87 1.04
N ASP A 283 -19.60 30.82 1.83
CA ASP A 283 -19.20 29.48 1.40
C ASP A 283 -17.85 29.45 0.63
N TRP A 284 -16.96 30.40 0.85
CA TRP A 284 -15.59 30.40 0.34
C TRP A 284 -14.62 29.92 1.39
N GLY A 285 -13.81 28.93 1.06
CA GLY A 285 -12.64 28.49 1.80
C GLY A 285 -11.36 28.83 1.06
N LEU A 286 -10.32 29.24 1.78
CA LEU A 286 -8.97 29.47 1.27
C LEU A 286 -7.99 28.69 2.15
N ASN A 287 -7.06 27.99 1.55
CA ASN A 287 -5.99 27.30 2.26
C ASN A 287 -4.65 27.53 1.55
N TYR A 288 -3.57 27.62 2.32
CA TYR A 288 -2.21 27.74 1.80
C TYR A 288 -1.19 27.26 2.81
N GLY A 289 -0.02 26.96 2.34
CA GLY A 289 1.04 26.50 3.22
C GLY A 289 2.34 26.19 2.51
N ILE A 290 3.30 25.79 3.32
CA ILE A 290 4.64 25.36 2.91
C ILE A 290 5.00 24.10 3.66
N ASN A 291 5.67 23.18 3.01
CA ASN A 291 6.41 22.11 3.68
C ASN A 291 7.83 21.99 3.11
N TYR A 292 8.74 21.61 3.97
CA TYR A 292 10.12 21.31 3.61
C TYR A 292 10.48 19.93 4.16
N THR A 293 11.03 19.11 3.30
CA THR A 293 11.53 17.78 3.65
C THR A 293 12.98 17.67 3.22
N THR A 294 13.85 17.21 4.08
CA THR A 294 15.23 16.87 3.74
C THR A 294 15.55 15.47 4.22
N SER A 295 16.29 14.74 3.43
CA SER A 295 16.73 13.40 3.80
C SER A 295 18.18 13.15 3.42
N ARG A 296 18.82 12.26 4.16
CA ARG A 296 20.16 11.76 3.89
C ARG A 296 20.15 10.24 3.91
N ASP A 297 20.37 9.64 2.77
CA ASP A 297 20.59 8.21 2.61
C ASP A 297 22.08 7.90 2.57
N LYS A 298 22.52 6.94 3.38
CA LYS A 298 23.85 6.34 3.32
C LYS A 298 23.67 4.85 3.07
N SER A 299 24.18 4.39 1.95
CA SER A 299 24.10 2.99 1.57
C SER A 299 25.47 2.44 1.20
N SER A 300 25.72 1.21 1.58
CA SER A 300 26.91 0.47 1.23
C SER A 300 26.56 -0.94 0.78
N GLN A 301 27.38 -1.48 -0.10
CA GLN A 301 27.37 -2.89 -0.47
C GLN A 301 28.82 -3.36 -0.58
N GLU A 302 29.10 -4.51 0.02
CA GLU A 302 30.36 -5.24 -0.08
C GLU A 302 30.05 -6.63 -0.64
N ASN A 303 30.85 -7.06 -1.62
CA ASN A 303 30.72 -8.36 -2.25
C ASN A 303 32.09 -9.05 -2.26
N ASN A 304 32.15 -10.33 -1.94
CA ASN A 304 33.41 -11.10 -1.90
C ASN A 304 34.15 -11.12 -3.23
N ASN A 305 33.48 -10.98 -4.37
CA ASN A 305 34.06 -10.87 -5.70
C ASN A 305 34.33 -9.43 -6.15
N LYS A 306 34.01 -8.43 -5.31
CA LYS A 306 34.19 -6.98 -5.54
C LYS A 306 33.49 -6.42 -6.78
N SER A 307 32.58 -7.15 -7.39
CA SER A 307 31.93 -6.75 -8.65
C SER A 307 30.93 -5.61 -8.47
N SER A 308 30.47 -5.35 -7.25
CA SER A 308 29.46 -4.33 -6.94
C SER A 308 29.72 -3.60 -5.61
N ASP A 309 30.98 -3.59 -5.14
CA ASP A 309 31.35 -2.86 -3.94
C ASP A 309 31.13 -1.36 -4.13
N GLY A 310 30.55 -0.72 -3.13
CA GLY A 310 30.35 0.72 -3.18
C GLY A 310 29.77 1.30 -1.91
N ASN A 311 30.11 2.57 -1.69
CA ASN A 311 29.53 3.42 -0.67
C ASN A 311 28.92 4.64 -1.33
N THR A 312 27.67 4.92 -1.07
CA THR A 312 27.00 6.09 -1.61
C THR A 312 26.36 6.91 -0.49
N THR A 313 26.41 8.23 -0.63
CA THR A 313 25.63 9.15 0.19
C THR A 313 24.81 10.00 -0.75
N GLN A 314 23.49 9.99 -0.57
CA GLN A 314 22.56 10.80 -1.33
C GLN A 314 21.79 11.70 -0.37
N THR A 315 21.72 12.98 -0.70
CA THR A 315 20.85 13.96 -0.04
C THR A 315 19.69 14.28 -0.95
N GLU A 316 18.55 14.56 -0.36
CA GLU A 316 17.34 14.93 -1.05
C GLU A 316 16.69 16.09 -0.31
N ASP A 317 16.36 17.15 -1.03
CA ASP A 317 15.66 18.32 -0.51
C ASP A 317 14.40 18.55 -1.34
N GLN A 318 13.27 18.67 -0.66
CA GLN A 318 11.97 18.90 -1.26
C GLN A 318 11.29 20.06 -0.56
N MET A 319 10.93 21.09 -1.30
CA MET A 319 10.20 22.24 -0.80
C MET A 319 8.92 22.42 -1.60
N CYS A 320 7.78 22.40 -0.92
CA CYS A 320 6.48 22.54 -1.56
C CYS A 320 5.77 23.80 -1.04
N PHE A 321 5.26 24.58 -1.96
CA PHE A 321 4.31 25.67 -1.69
C PHE A 321 2.96 25.27 -2.24
N TYR A 322 1.88 25.60 -1.54
CA TYR A 322 0.56 25.36 -2.10
C TYR A 322 -0.43 26.46 -1.74
N ILE A 323 -1.41 26.61 -2.64
CA ILE A 323 -2.60 27.43 -2.43
C ILE A 323 -3.82 26.66 -2.96
N GLY A 324 -4.93 26.70 -2.24
CA GLY A 324 -6.18 26.09 -2.64
C GLY A 324 -7.37 26.95 -2.26
N ALA A 325 -8.41 26.88 -3.06
CA ALA A 325 -9.67 27.55 -2.81
C ALA A 325 -10.83 26.57 -3.00
N SER A 326 -11.85 26.71 -2.16
CA SER A 326 -13.09 25.96 -2.28
C SER A 326 -14.28 26.92 -2.31
N LYS A 327 -15.34 26.53 -3.04
CA LYS A 327 -16.60 27.28 -3.14
C LYS A 327 -17.78 26.32 -3.20
N SER A 328 -18.75 26.55 -2.31
CA SER A 328 -20.07 25.92 -2.41
C SER A 328 -21.07 26.87 -3.02
N PHE A 329 -21.80 26.40 -4.02
CA PHE A 329 -22.89 27.12 -4.70
C PHE A 329 -24.23 26.54 -4.19
N GLY A 330 -24.69 27.07 -3.06
CA GLY A 330 -25.81 26.50 -2.32
C GLY A 330 -25.49 25.08 -1.86
N GLN A 331 -26.50 24.23 -1.82
CA GLN A 331 -26.37 22.84 -1.35
C GLN A 331 -26.08 21.83 -2.49
N LYS A 332 -25.95 22.31 -3.74
CA LYS A 332 -25.94 21.42 -4.90
C LYS A 332 -24.59 21.27 -5.57
N LEU A 333 -23.73 22.28 -5.49
CA LEU A 333 -22.46 22.26 -6.21
C LEU A 333 -21.35 22.72 -5.28
N THR A 334 -20.30 21.93 -5.14
CA THR A 334 -19.07 22.28 -4.45
C THR A 334 -17.90 22.10 -5.41
N MET A 335 -17.04 23.08 -5.47
CA MET A 335 -15.81 23.05 -6.25
C MET A 335 -14.63 23.30 -5.33
N GLU A 336 -13.59 22.51 -5.48
CA GLU A 336 -12.31 22.71 -4.79
C GLU A 336 -11.19 22.61 -5.82
N ALA A 337 -10.34 23.64 -5.89
CA ALA A 337 -9.17 23.67 -6.77
C ALA A 337 -7.94 24.02 -5.95
N SER A 338 -6.83 23.39 -6.24
CA SER A 338 -5.56 23.75 -5.62
C SER A 338 -4.39 23.61 -6.60
N LEU A 339 -3.32 24.32 -6.30
CA LEU A 339 -2.06 24.26 -7.01
C LEU A 339 -0.95 24.06 -5.99
N MET A 340 -0.14 23.04 -6.18
CA MET A 340 1.09 22.81 -5.43
C MET A 340 2.28 23.01 -6.38
N GLU A 341 3.26 23.79 -5.94
CA GLU A 341 4.55 23.96 -6.58
C GLU A 341 5.61 23.27 -5.73
N GLU A 342 6.39 22.42 -6.34
CA GLU A 342 7.44 21.62 -5.68
C GLU A 342 8.80 21.89 -6.32
N TYR A 343 9.76 22.29 -5.52
CA TYR A 343 11.17 22.21 -5.84
C TYR A 343 11.74 20.89 -5.28
N TYR A 344 12.30 20.06 -6.15
CA TYR A 344 12.90 18.77 -5.79
C TYR A 344 14.36 18.72 -6.23
N HIS A 345 15.25 18.56 -5.27
CA HIS A 345 16.69 18.56 -5.49
C HIS A 345 17.34 17.29 -4.93
N THR A 346 18.11 16.63 -5.76
CA THR A 346 19.02 15.52 -5.42
C THR A 346 20.29 15.66 -6.25
N PRO A 347 21.34 14.86 -6.02
CA PRO A 347 22.51 14.85 -6.92
C PRO A 347 22.21 14.48 -8.39
N ILE A 348 21.03 13.89 -8.66
CA ILE A 348 20.64 13.39 -9.99
C ILE A 348 19.57 14.29 -10.63
N TRP A 349 18.66 14.85 -9.83
CA TRP A 349 17.53 15.64 -10.30
C TRP A 349 17.52 17.01 -9.62
N ASP A 350 17.18 18.02 -10.39
CA ASP A 350 17.03 19.41 -9.93
C ASP A 350 15.91 20.06 -10.73
N GLU A 351 14.68 20.04 -10.17
CA GLU A 351 13.48 20.34 -10.93
C GLU A 351 12.42 21.10 -10.12
N TRP A 352 11.70 21.98 -10.83
CA TRP A 352 10.45 22.55 -10.37
C TRP A 352 9.28 21.85 -11.03
N ASN A 353 8.26 21.49 -10.25
CA ASN A 353 7.08 20.79 -10.72
C ASN A 353 5.81 21.45 -10.20
N LEU A 354 4.75 21.44 -11.04
CA LEU A 354 3.43 21.98 -10.71
C LEU A 354 2.42 20.84 -10.68
N PHE A 355 1.61 20.81 -9.63
CA PHE A 355 0.57 19.81 -9.40
C PHE A 355 -0.78 20.50 -9.19
N PRO A 356 -1.53 20.78 -10.28
CA PRO A 356 -2.90 21.23 -10.20
C PRO A 356 -3.83 20.08 -9.78
N THR A 357 -4.81 20.41 -8.93
CA THR A 357 -5.91 19.50 -8.58
C THR A 357 -7.25 20.22 -8.73
N LEU A 358 -8.28 19.49 -9.14
CA LEU A 358 -9.64 19.99 -9.24
C LEU A 358 -10.61 18.89 -8.83
N SER A 359 -11.51 19.21 -7.90
CA SER A 359 -12.63 18.36 -7.54
C SER A 359 -13.93 19.12 -7.65
N ILE A 360 -14.91 18.57 -8.36
CA ILE A 360 -16.24 19.15 -8.54
C ILE A 360 -17.26 18.11 -8.10
N THR A 361 -18.02 18.44 -7.05
CA THR A 361 -19.10 17.59 -6.55
C THR A 361 -20.45 18.24 -6.82
N TYR A 362 -21.31 17.55 -7.56
CA TYR A 362 -22.66 18.00 -7.91
C TYR A 362 -23.72 17.05 -7.35
N LEU A 363 -24.67 17.63 -6.62
CA LEU A 363 -25.80 16.98 -5.96
C LEU A 363 -27.09 17.36 -6.67
N PRO A 364 -27.48 16.72 -7.80
CA PRO A 364 -28.66 17.11 -8.57
C PRO A 364 -29.96 16.96 -7.77
N LYS A 365 -30.06 15.93 -6.96
CA LYS A 365 -31.16 15.64 -6.04
C LYS A 365 -30.70 14.70 -4.91
N ALA A 366 -31.52 14.56 -3.87
CA ALA A 366 -31.23 13.68 -2.74
C ALA A 366 -30.85 12.26 -3.20
N GLY A 367 -29.77 11.74 -2.65
CA GLY A 367 -29.26 10.41 -2.96
C GLY A 367 -28.46 10.29 -4.26
N HIS A 368 -28.22 11.36 -5.00
CA HIS A 368 -27.41 11.36 -6.21
C HIS A 368 -26.19 12.28 -6.03
N VAL A 369 -25.00 11.76 -6.25
CA VAL A 369 -23.75 12.51 -6.26
C VAL A 369 -23.04 12.25 -7.58
N ILE A 370 -22.63 13.31 -8.26
CA ILE A 370 -21.74 13.25 -9.42
C ILE A 370 -20.47 13.99 -9.03
N GLN A 371 -19.34 13.32 -9.14
CA GLN A 371 -18.04 13.89 -8.80
C GLN A 371 -17.09 13.77 -9.98
N PHE A 372 -16.46 14.88 -10.33
CA PHE A 372 -15.37 14.94 -11.29
C PHE A 372 -14.10 15.33 -10.57
N ASP A 373 -13.03 14.58 -10.80
CA ASP A 373 -11.73 14.83 -10.21
C ASP A 373 -10.64 14.86 -11.29
N LEU A 374 -9.73 15.81 -11.17
CA LEU A 374 -8.48 15.91 -11.91
C LEU A 374 -7.35 15.96 -10.89
N ASP A 375 -6.35 15.14 -11.10
CA ASP A 375 -5.17 15.05 -10.25
C ASP A 375 -3.90 14.89 -11.06
N CYS A 376 -2.82 15.50 -10.57
CA CYS A 376 -1.47 15.36 -11.11
C CYS A 376 -0.54 14.91 -9.97
N ASP A 377 0.27 13.91 -10.26
CA ASP A 377 1.23 13.36 -9.30
C ASP A 377 2.59 13.08 -9.95
N ARG A 378 3.56 12.72 -9.14
CA ARG A 378 4.89 12.32 -9.55
C ARG A 378 5.48 11.34 -8.55
N ASP A 379 5.87 10.17 -9.02
CA ASP A 379 6.58 9.18 -8.23
C ASP A 379 8.09 9.30 -8.43
N TYR A 380 8.83 9.19 -7.35
CA TYR A 380 10.29 9.23 -7.34
C TYR A 380 10.84 7.81 -7.11
N PRO A 381 11.84 7.38 -7.91
CA PRO A 381 12.48 6.08 -7.70
C PRO A 381 13.08 5.96 -6.31
N THR A 382 13.03 4.77 -5.72
CA THR A 382 13.62 4.54 -4.40
C THR A 382 15.14 4.71 -4.43
N TYR A 383 15.76 5.04 -3.30
CA TYR A 383 17.22 5.17 -3.22
C TYR A 383 17.95 3.90 -3.69
N TRP A 384 17.37 2.73 -3.42
CA TRP A 384 17.97 1.46 -3.82
C TRP A 384 17.91 1.23 -5.32
N SER A 385 16.80 1.58 -5.97
CA SER A 385 16.59 1.36 -7.41
C SER A 385 17.51 2.20 -8.31
N VAL A 386 18.02 3.33 -7.81
CA VAL A 386 18.96 4.22 -8.56
C VAL A 386 20.44 3.95 -8.27
N LYS A 387 20.76 3.01 -7.38
CA LYS A 387 22.15 2.68 -7.04
C LYS A 387 22.69 1.55 -7.91
N ASN A 388 23.99 1.55 -8.17
CA ASN A 388 24.64 0.48 -8.92
C ASN A 388 24.99 -0.71 -8.01
N PHE A 389 23.97 -1.23 -7.30
CA PHE A 389 24.10 -2.40 -6.44
C PHE A 389 23.52 -3.63 -7.13
N THR A 390 24.02 -4.80 -6.78
CA THR A 390 23.60 -6.07 -7.37
C THR A 390 23.29 -7.08 -6.27
N THR A 391 22.16 -7.76 -6.39
CA THR A 391 21.82 -8.97 -5.62
C THR A 391 21.46 -10.10 -6.58
N TYR A 392 21.45 -11.33 -6.10
CA TYR A 392 21.26 -12.51 -6.94
C TYR A 392 20.05 -13.32 -6.51
N ASN A 393 19.39 -13.95 -7.49
CA ASN A 393 18.33 -14.94 -7.31
C ASN A 393 18.50 -16.08 -8.33
N VAL A 394 17.61 -17.08 -8.30
CA VAL A 394 17.59 -18.22 -9.25
C VAL A 394 18.99 -18.79 -9.45
N GLY A 395 19.62 -19.24 -8.37
CA GLY A 395 20.96 -19.83 -8.41
C GLY A 395 22.06 -18.92 -8.98
N GLY A 396 21.89 -17.60 -9.02
CA GLY A 396 22.83 -16.64 -9.59
C GLY A 396 22.62 -16.33 -11.07
N TYR A 397 21.72 -17.05 -11.76
CA TYR A 397 21.32 -16.73 -13.13
C TYR A 397 20.58 -15.39 -13.20
N GLY A 398 19.71 -15.11 -12.24
CA GLY A 398 19.03 -13.84 -12.11
C GLY A 398 19.84 -12.84 -11.30
N LYS A 399 20.01 -11.62 -11.83
CA LYS A 399 20.65 -10.47 -11.18
C LYS A 399 19.63 -9.36 -11.01
N ILE A 400 19.47 -8.86 -9.80
CA ILE A 400 18.67 -7.66 -9.53
C ILE A 400 19.66 -6.50 -9.48
N VAL A 401 19.57 -5.58 -10.44
CA VAL A 401 20.52 -4.46 -10.59
C VAL A 401 19.79 -3.12 -10.49
N GLY A 402 20.43 -2.15 -9.87
CA GLY A 402 19.92 -0.78 -9.85
C GLY A 402 20.11 -0.05 -11.18
N ASN A 403 19.39 1.04 -11.36
CA ASN A 403 19.44 1.87 -12.57
C ASN A 403 19.64 3.36 -12.23
N PRO A 404 20.88 3.87 -12.25
CA PRO A 404 21.16 5.28 -11.97
C PRO A 404 20.55 6.28 -12.97
N THR A 405 20.04 5.80 -14.12
CA THR A 405 19.45 6.66 -15.16
C THR A 405 17.93 6.74 -15.09
N LEU A 406 17.31 6.15 -14.07
CA LEU A 406 15.86 6.25 -13.86
C LEU A 406 15.44 7.72 -13.73
N LYS A 407 14.28 8.01 -14.32
CA LYS A 407 13.60 9.30 -14.20
C LYS A 407 12.38 9.14 -13.31
N PRO A 408 11.99 10.18 -12.54
CA PRO A 408 10.71 10.22 -11.86
C PRO A 408 9.55 10.18 -12.87
N SER A 409 8.46 9.51 -12.50
CA SER A 409 7.25 9.47 -13.32
C SER A 409 6.49 10.81 -13.31
N ARG A 410 5.52 10.95 -14.21
CA ARG A 410 4.55 12.06 -14.25
C ARG A 410 3.19 11.47 -14.53
N ASP A 411 2.27 11.67 -13.60
CA ASP A 411 0.98 11.01 -13.59
C ASP A 411 -0.14 12.03 -13.70
N LEU A 412 -1.07 11.77 -14.61
CA LEU A 412 -2.32 12.51 -14.77
C LEU A 412 -3.48 11.55 -14.62
N SER A 413 -4.38 11.85 -13.69
CA SER A 413 -5.61 11.11 -13.45
C SER A 413 -6.84 11.97 -13.65
N LEU A 414 -7.80 11.45 -14.37
CA LEU A 414 -9.14 12.00 -14.51
C LEU A 414 -10.15 10.95 -14.06
N SER A 415 -11.13 11.34 -13.25
CA SER A 415 -12.22 10.43 -12.90
C SER A 415 -13.58 11.15 -12.90
N LEU A 416 -14.60 10.41 -13.31
CA LEU A 416 -16.00 10.81 -13.21
C LEU A 416 -16.76 9.71 -12.45
N THR A 417 -17.14 10.03 -11.22
CA THR A 417 -17.80 9.07 -10.33
C THR A 417 -19.25 9.47 -10.09
N TYR A 418 -20.15 8.53 -10.28
CA TYR A 418 -21.56 8.65 -9.93
C TYR A 418 -21.88 7.74 -8.75
N ILE A 419 -22.45 8.33 -7.69
CA ILE A 419 -22.87 7.61 -6.48
C ILE A 419 -24.37 7.75 -6.31
N LEU A 420 -25.07 6.63 -6.20
CA LEU A 420 -26.52 6.57 -5.98
C LEU A 420 -26.81 6.01 -4.60
N HIS A 421 -27.59 6.80 -3.79
CA HIS A 421 -28.01 6.46 -2.42
C HIS A 421 -26.86 6.02 -1.50
N SER A 422 -25.65 6.57 -1.71
CA SER A 422 -24.43 6.21 -0.98
C SER A 422 -24.12 4.70 -0.99
N ARG A 423 -24.58 3.97 -2.01
CA ARG A 423 -24.48 2.50 -2.10
C ARG A 423 -23.97 2.01 -3.45
N TYR A 424 -24.53 2.51 -4.56
CA TYR A 424 -24.15 2.13 -5.91
C TYR A 424 -23.13 3.13 -6.40
N VAL A 425 -22.00 2.63 -6.90
CA VAL A 425 -20.91 3.48 -7.41
C VAL A 425 -20.60 3.07 -8.83
N ALA A 426 -20.52 4.03 -9.74
CA ALA A 426 -19.99 3.88 -11.07
C ALA A 426 -18.91 4.92 -11.28
N SER A 427 -17.68 4.52 -11.60
CA SER A 427 -16.54 5.41 -11.82
C SER A 427 -15.92 5.11 -13.17
N LEU A 428 -15.86 6.11 -14.04
CA LEU A 428 -15.08 6.10 -15.26
C LEU A 428 -13.77 6.84 -14.98
N PHE A 429 -12.63 6.26 -15.37
CA PHE A 429 -11.34 6.88 -15.12
C PHE A 429 -10.39 6.76 -16.32
N PHE A 430 -9.50 7.72 -16.41
CA PHE A 430 -8.38 7.76 -17.34
C PHE A 430 -7.11 8.10 -16.58
N ASN A 431 -6.07 7.27 -16.75
CA ASN A 431 -4.76 7.46 -16.18
C ASN A 431 -3.72 7.51 -17.31
N ASN A 432 -2.82 8.47 -17.25
CA ASN A 432 -1.65 8.57 -18.10
C ASN A 432 -0.42 8.73 -17.23
N SER A 433 0.47 7.75 -17.23
CA SER A 433 1.76 7.78 -16.54
C SER A 433 2.87 7.86 -17.58
N LYS A 434 3.57 8.99 -17.60
CA LYS A 434 4.76 9.19 -18.44
C LYS A 434 6.01 8.94 -17.61
N ASP A 435 7.04 8.36 -18.22
CA ASP A 435 8.26 7.94 -17.54
C ASP A 435 8.01 6.99 -16.34
N GLU A 436 6.85 6.30 -16.32
CA GLU A 436 6.57 5.22 -15.36
C GLU A 436 7.73 4.25 -15.29
N PHE A 437 8.13 3.82 -14.10
CA PHE A 437 9.27 2.90 -13.95
C PHE A 437 8.83 1.61 -13.26
N ARG A 438 9.15 0.48 -13.92
CA ARG A 438 8.84 -0.86 -13.42
C ARG A 438 10.04 -1.77 -13.57
N GLN A 439 10.16 -2.75 -12.68
CA GLN A 439 11.18 -3.78 -12.78
C GLN A 439 10.75 -4.82 -13.81
N LEU A 440 11.59 -5.03 -14.82
CA LEU A 440 11.39 -6.04 -15.86
C LEU A 440 12.58 -6.98 -15.92
N PRO A 441 12.37 -8.29 -16.22
CA PRO A 441 13.42 -9.22 -16.56
C PRO A 441 13.91 -8.95 -17.99
N TYR A 442 15.19 -9.22 -18.23
CA TYR A 442 15.78 -9.22 -19.56
C TYR A 442 16.87 -10.29 -19.64
N GLN A 443 16.71 -11.26 -20.56
CA GLN A 443 17.74 -12.25 -20.88
C GLN A 443 18.67 -11.64 -21.93
N SER A 444 19.93 -11.43 -21.55
CA SER A 444 20.95 -10.85 -22.46
C SER A 444 21.30 -11.82 -23.57
N ASP A 445 21.30 -11.38 -24.83
CA ASP A 445 21.74 -12.18 -25.97
C ASP A 445 23.27 -12.45 -25.99
N LYS A 446 24.05 -11.82 -25.09
CA LYS A 446 25.53 -11.89 -25.04
C LYS A 446 26.04 -12.73 -23.89
N LYS A 447 25.26 -12.93 -22.83
CA LYS A 447 25.70 -13.61 -21.61
C LYS A 447 24.61 -14.50 -21.07
N LYS A 448 24.99 -15.63 -20.48
CA LYS A 448 24.08 -16.53 -19.75
C LYS A 448 23.67 -15.92 -18.40
N GLU A 449 22.97 -14.82 -18.46
CA GLU A 449 22.44 -14.12 -17.28
C GLU A 449 21.12 -13.42 -17.61
N MET A 450 20.28 -13.24 -16.61
CA MET A 450 19.06 -12.48 -16.69
C MET A 450 19.14 -11.32 -15.72
N GLU A 451 18.87 -10.10 -16.18
CA GLU A 451 18.81 -8.91 -15.36
C GLU A 451 17.36 -8.55 -15.00
N TYR A 452 17.08 -8.33 -13.73
CA TYR A 452 15.91 -7.63 -13.26
C TYR A 452 16.29 -6.18 -13.00
N LYS A 453 15.76 -5.27 -13.77
CA LYS A 453 16.12 -3.85 -13.71
C LYS A 453 14.89 -2.96 -13.81
N HIS A 454 14.83 -1.92 -12.99
CA HIS A 454 13.83 -0.88 -13.19
C HIS A 454 14.16 -0.08 -14.45
N VAL A 455 13.15 0.09 -15.32
CA VAL A 455 13.28 0.85 -16.57
C VAL A 455 12.11 1.81 -16.70
N ASN A 456 12.32 2.99 -17.27
CA ASN A 456 11.25 3.91 -17.56
C ASN A 456 10.51 3.47 -18.83
N PHE A 457 9.19 3.57 -18.80
CA PHE A 457 8.31 3.40 -19.96
C PHE A 457 8.07 4.77 -20.62
N ASP A 458 7.87 4.80 -21.94
CA ASP A 458 7.48 6.03 -22.62
C ASP A 458 6.14 6.52 -22.05
N HIS A 459 5.21 5.59 -21.86
CA HIS A 459 3.96 5.81 -21.15
C HIS A 459 3.29 4.49 -20.74
N VAL A 460 2.43 4.59 -19.73
CA VAL A 460 1.39 3.62 -19.39
C VAL A 460 0.06 4.37 -19.42
N ASN A 461 -0.84 3.98 -20.33
CA ASN A 461 -2.17 4.56 -20.47
C ASN A 461 -3.22 3.57 -20.02
N GLN A 462 -4.18 4.03 -19.24
CA GLN A 462 -5.29 3.22 -18.78
C GLN A 462 -6.62 3.98 -18.94
N VAL A 463 -7.63 3.30 -19.49
CA VAL A 463 -9.03 3.75 -19.46
C VAL A 463 -9.84 2.66 -18.80
N GLY A 464 -10.59 2.99 -17.76
CA GLY A 464 -11.31 1.97 -17.00
C GLY A 464 -12.69 2.40 -16.53
N LEU A 465 -13.49 1.39 -16.23
CA LEU A 465 -14.80 1.50 -15.62
C LEU A 465 -14.86 0.60 -14.40
N MET A 466 -15.26 1.17 -13.25
CA MET A 466 -15.55 0.43 -12.04
C MET A 466 -17.03 0.57 -11.68
N LEU A 467 -17.66 -0.56 -11.37
CA LEU A 467 -19.04 -0.64 -10.91
C LEU A 467 -19.10 -1.36 -9.57
N THR A 468 -19.75 -0.77 -8.58
CA THR A 468 -19.98 -1.40 -7.28
C THR A 468 -21.48 -1.37 -6.96
N ALA A 469 -22.04 -2.53 -6.62
CA ALA A 469 -23.44 -2.67 -6.27
C ALA A 469 -23.61 -3.56 -5.03
N PRO A 470 -24.25 -3.07 -3.94
CA PRO A 470 -24.71 -3.94 -2.86
C PRO A 470 -26.00 -4.63 -3.27
N ILE A 471 -26.08 -5.93 -3.06
CA ILE A 471 -27.27 -6.75 -3.31
C ILE A 471 -27.61 -7.48 -2.02
N ASN A 472 -28.57 -6.97 -1.26
CA ASN A 472 -28.98 -7.58 0.01
C ASN A 472 -30.24 -8.41 -0.16
N ILE A 473 -30.25 -9.62 0.38
CA ILE A 473 -31.40 -10.52 0.38
C ILE A 473 -31.90 -10.64 1.83
N GLY A 474 -33.01 -10.01 2.10
CA GLY A 474 -33.50 -9.88 3.48
C GLY A 474 -32.48 -9.20 4.40
N ASN A 475 -32.51 -9.54 5.69
CA ASN A 475 -31.58 -9.02 6.70
C ASN A 475 -30.43 -10.01 7.02
N TRP A 476 -30.44 -11.17 6.37
CA TRP A 476 -29.56 -12.27 6.71
C TRP A 476 -28.42 -12.50 5.71
N TRP A 477 -28.54 -11.99 4.47
CA TRP A 477 -27.52 -12.12 3.46
C TRP A 477 -27.21 -10.77 2.80
N GLN A 478 -26.04 -10.24 3.11
CA GLN A 478 -25.52 -8.98 2.60
C GLN A 478 -24.45 -9.27 1.58
N ASN A 479 -24.54 -8.68 0.40
CA ASN A 479 -23.58 -8.87 -0.69
C ASN A 479 -23.11 -7.53 -1.23
N ARG A 480 -21.90 -7.53 -1.75
CA ARG A 480 -21.36 -6.48 -2.59
C ARG A 480 -20.66 -7.12 -3.77
N LEU A 481 -21.04 -6.69 -4.96
CA LEU A 481 -20.36 -7.01 -6.20
C LEU A 481 -19.58 -5.79 -6.66
N THR A 482 -18.34 -5.99 -7.05
CA THR A 482 -17.51 -4.96 -7.69
C THR A 482 -16.98 -5.55 -9.00
N PHE A 483 -17.15 -4.81 -10.09
CA PHE A 483 -16.59 -5.11 -11.39
C PHE A 483 -15.66 -3.97 -11.79
N THR A 484 -14.46 -4.31 -12.27
CA THR A 484 -13.51 -3.34 -12.82
C THR A 484 -13.06 -3.85 -14.19
N GLY A 485 -13.19 -3.01 -15.21
CA GLY A 485 -12.67 -3.27 -16.56
C GLY A 485 -11.70 -2.16 -16.94
N VAL A 486 -10.50 -2.50 -17.41
CA VAL A 486 -9.44 -1.57 -17.77
C VAL A 486 -8.86 -1.96 -19.11
N TYR A 487 -8.77 -1.01 -20.03
CA TYR A 487 -7.91 -1.11 -21.19
C TYR A 487 -6.58 -0.46 -20.87
N GLN A 488 -5.51 -1.22 -20.93
CA GLN A 488 -4.14 -0.75 -20.63
C GLN A 488 -3.29 -0.81 -21.90
N ASN A 489 -2.43 0.21 -22.07
CA ASN A 489 -1.39 0.26 -23.09
C ASN A 489 -0.06 0.61 -22.44
N ASP A 490 0.92 -0.28 -22.56
CA ASP A 490 2.29 -0.16 -22.07
C ASP A 490 3.24 0.03 -23.25
N LYS A 491 4.03 1.11 -23.23
CA LYS A 491 5.00 1.39 -24.29
C LYS A 491 6.38 1.70 -23.73
N ASN A 492 7.39 1.07 -24.33
CA ASN A 492 8.80 1.42 -24.13
C ASN A 492 9.56 1.21 -25.46
N SER A 493 9.99 2.32 -26.07
CA SER A 493 10.73 2.32 -27.34
C SER A 493 12.23 2.06 -27.17
N HIS A 494 12.74 2.02 -25.92
CA HIS A 494 14.16 1.94 -25.58
C HIS A 494 14.50 0.77 -24.65
N PHE A 495 13.59 -0.22 -24.52
CA PHE A 495 13.85 -1.40 -23.70
C PHE A 495 14.87 -2.32 -24.39
N TYR A 496 16.13 -2.16 -24.09
CA TYR A 496 17.26 -2.88 -24.69
C TYR A 496 17.10 -2.98 -26.24
N ASP A 497 17.14 -4.20 -26.79
CA ASP A 497 16.83 -4.54 -28.20
C ASP A 497 15.38 -5.01 -28.42
N LEU A 498 14.53 -4.94 -27.40
CA LEU A 498 13.16 -5.44 -27.34
C LEU A 498 12.12 -4.34 -27.13
N PRO A 499 12.06 -3.29 -27.99
CA PRO A 499 11.05 -2.27 -27.82
C PRO A 499 9.64 -2.89 -27.89
N PHE A 500 8.72 -2.37 -27.08
CA PHE A 500 7.35 -2.87 -27.05
C PHE A 500 6.33 -1.73 -27.05
N ASP A 501 5.16 -2.05 -27.61
CA ASP A 501 3.93 -1.25 -27.55
C ASP A 501 2.79 -2.26 -27.46
N ARG A 502 2.35 -2.57 -26.24
CA ARG A 502 1.42 -3.66 -25.95
C ARG A 502 0.16 -3.13 -25.29
N SER A 503 -0.96 -3.67 -25.70
CA SER A 503 -2.26 -3.31 -25.11
C SER A 503 -3.04 -4.55 -24.74
N LYS A 504 -3.80 -4.45 -23.65
CA LYS A 504 -4.68 -5.54 -23.20
C LYS A 504 -5.88 -5.00 -22.43
N TRP A 505 -7.01 -5.71 -22.55
CA TRP A 505 -8.14 -5.57 -21.64
C TRP A 505 -7.90 -6.44 -20.41
N PHE A 506 -8.05 -5.84 -19.25
CA PHE A 506 -8.07 -6.50 -17.95
C PHE A 506 -9.45 -6.33 -17.33
N CYS A 507 -10.05 -7.41 -16.86
CA CYS A 507 -11.32 -7.39 -16.16
C CYS A 507 -11.17 -8.12 -14.82
N GLN A 508 -11.73 -7.55 -13.76
CA GLN A 508 -11.78 -8.15 -12.44
C GLN A 508 -13.22 -8.13 -11.92
N ALA A 509 -13.67 -9.23 -11.36
CA ALA A 509 -14.93 -9.31 -10.63
C ALA A 509 -14.67 -9.76 -9.19
N GLN A 510 -15.23 -9.02 -8.24
CA GLN A 510 -15.10 -9.30 -6.81
C GLN A 510 -16.50 -9.47 -6.20
N TRP A 511 -16.66 -10.48 -5.38
CA TRP A 511 -17.85 -10.72 -4.58
C TRP A 511 -17.50 -10.80 -3.10
N ASN A 512 -18.17 -9.97 -2.28
CA ASN A 512 -18.07 -10.03 -0.83
C ASN A 512 -19.45 -10.37 -0.29
N GLY A 513 -19.61 -11.55 0.30
CA GLY A 513 -20.86 -12.06 0.87
C GLY A 513 -20.77 -12.23 2.37
N THR A 514 -21.76 -11.73 3.11
CA THR A 514 -21.89 -11.90 4.56
C THR A 514 -23.22 -12.54 4.87
N PHE A 515 -23.20 -13.72 5.49
CA PHE A 515 -24.37 -14.41 6.00
C PHE A 515 -24.46 -14.19 7.51
N LEU A 516 -25.59 -13.68 7.97
CA LEU A 516 -25.88 -13.36 9.37
C LEU A 516 -26.77 -14.46 9.98
N PHE A 517 -26.20 -15.32 10.81
CA PHE A 517 -26.95 -16.34 11.56
C PHE A 517 -27.28 -15.79 12.96
N GLY A 518 -28.38 -15.04 13.04
CA GLY A 518 -28.76 -14.30 14.24
C GLY A 518 -27.77 -13.14 14.53
N LYS A 519 -27.50 -12.89 15.83
CA LYS A 519 -26.63 -11.79 16.28
C LYS A 519 -25.20 -12.25 16.61
N HIS A 520 -24.95 -13.55 16.61
CA HIS A 520 -23.75 -14.13 17.20
C HIS A 520 -22.82 -14.81 16.21
N VAL A 521 -23.33 -15.23 15.05
CA VAL A 521 -22.53 -15.98 14.08
C VAL A 521 -22.61 -15.32 12.71
N LEU A 522 -21.45 -15.09 12.11
CA LEU A 522 -21.31 -14.53 10.77
C LEU A 522 -20.45 -15.48 9.94
N LEU A 523 -20.90 -15.78 8.73
CA LEU A 523 -20.09 -16.42 7.70
C LEU A 523 -19.81 -15.42 6.59
N ASN A 524 -18.56 -15.20 6.30
CA ASN A 524 -18.12 -14.36 5.19
C ASN A 524 -17.50 -15.23 4.11
N LEU A 525 -17.88 -14.94 2.89
CA LEU A 525 -17.31 -15.51 1.68
C LEU A 525 -16.86 -14.34 0.79
N ASP A 526 -15.58 -14.35 0.41
CA ASP A 526 -15.00 -13.34 -0.46
C ASP A 526 -14.35 -14.03 -1.65
N ALA A 527 -14.77 -13.71 -2.86
CA ALA A 527 -14.22 -14.24 -4.09
C ALA A 527 -13.72 -13.11 -4.98
N SER A 528 -12.63 -13.37 -5.68
CA SER A 528 -12.12 -12.51 -6.74
C SER A 528 -11.66 -13.36 -7.90
N VAL A 529 -11.97 -12.91 -9.13
CA VAL A 529 -11.45 -13.50 -10.37
C VAL A 529 -11.00 -12.37 -11.27
N HIS A 530 -9.92 -12.58 -12.01
CA HIS A 530 -9.46 -11.65 -13.02
C HIS A 530 -9.04 -12.36 -14.31
N THR A 531 -9.15 -11.64 -15.42
CA THR A 531 -8.64 -12.09 -16.72
C THR A 531 -7.11 -11.89 -16.77
N ASP A 532 -6.50 -12.37 -17.84
CA ASP A 532 -5.08 -12.09 -18.11
C ASP A 532 -4.81 -10.58 -18.07
N ALA A 533 -3.60 -10.21 -17.64
CA ALA A 533 -3.08 -8.85 -17.62
C ALA A 533 -1.72 -8.78 -18.32
N ILE A 534 -1.18 -7.55 -18.46
CA ILE A 534 0.19 -7.31 -18.93
C ILE A 534 0.92 -6.35 -17.99
N GLN A 535 2.24 -6.53 -17.93
CA GLN A 535 3.15 -5.57 -17.33
C GLN A 535 4.40 -5.47 -18.23
N GLY A 536 4.40 -4.50 -19.14
CA GLY A 536 5.43 -4.40 -20.16
C GLY A 536 5.50 -5.65 -21.03
N ILE A 537 6.62 -6.40 -20.95
CA ILE A 537 6.83 -7.65 -21.68
C ILE A 537 6.19 -8.88 -21.01
N ILE A 538 5.85 -8.77 -19.73
CA ILE A 538 5.31 -9.87 -18.93
C ILE A 538 3.82 -10.05 -19.19
N ASP A 539 3.39 -11.29 -19.39
CA ASP A 539 1.99 -11.72 -19.37
C ASP A 539 1.67 -12.30 -17.99
N ILE A 540 0.60 -11.82 -17.37
CA ILE A 540 0.06 -12.28 -16.09
C ILE A 540 -1.19 -13.08 -16.39
N PRO A 541 -1.21 -14.40 -16.21
CA PRO A 541 -2.37 -15.24 -16.48
C PRO A 541 -3.57 -14.91 -15.60
N ALA A 542 -4.76 -15.28 -16.08
CA ALA A 542 -5.98 -15.22 -15.30
C ALA A 542 -5.86 -16.05 -14.02
N SER A 543 -6.35 -15.51 -12.92
CA SER A 543 -6.42 -16.24 -11.66
C SER A 543 -7.65 -15.83 -10.83
N GLY A 544 -7.89 -16.52 -9.73
CA GLY A 544 -8.95 -16.18 -8.81
C GLY A 544 -8.90 -17.00 -7.54
N TYR A 545 -9.52 -16.48 -6.50
CA TYR A 545 -9.55 -17.13 -5.19
C TYR A 545 -10.93 -17.06 -4.54
N LEU A 546 -11.16 -17.96 -3.60
CA LEU A 546 -12.28 -17.93 -2.67
C LEU A 546 -11.76 -18.00 -1.23
N ASN A 547 -12.18 -17.06 -0.42
CA ASN A 547 -11.91 -17.01 1.02
C ASN A 547 -13.19 -17.27 1.80
N ALA A 548 -13.07 -17.94 2.95
CA ALA A 548 -14.16 -18.09 3.89
C ALA A 548 -13.71 -17.76 5.32
N ALA A 549 -14.60 -17.12 6.09
CA ALA A 549 -14.35 -16.83 7.50
C ALA A 549 -15.65 -17.00 8.31
N LEU A 550 -15.57 -17.82 9.37
CA LEU A 550 -16.62 -17.99 10.34
C LEU A 550 -16.27 -17.22 11.60
N THR A 551 -17.10 -16.27 11.98
CA THR A 551 -16.93 -15.45 13.18
C THR A 551 -18.03 -15.74 14.19
N TRP A 552 -17.64 -16.03 15.42
CA TRP A 552 -18.54 -16.25 16.55
C TRP A 552 -18.33 -15.21 17.64
N LYS A 553 -19.41 -14.53 18.02
CA LYS A 553 -19.46 -13.51 19.08
C LYS A 553 -20.36 -14.01 20.21
N PRO A 554 -19.83 -14.75 21.19
CA PRO A 554 -20.65 -15.37 22.23
C PRO A 554 -21.30 -14.40 23.19
N LEU A 555 -20.75 -13.17 23.34
CA LEU A 555 -21.26 -12.16 24.25
C LEU A 555 -22.05 -11.08 23.51
N LYS A 556 -23.11 -10.56 24.15
CA LYS A 556 -24.02 -9.55 23.56
C LYS A 556 -23.37 -8.20 23.26
N ASP A 557 -22.23 -7.89 23.87
CA ASP A 557 -21.53 -6.61 23.80
C ASP A 557 -20.31 -6.64 22.88
N ASP A 558 -20.18 -7.67 22.02
CA ASP A 558 -19.07 -7.88 21.09
C ASP A 558 -17.67 -7.85 21.75
N LYS A 559 -17.60 -8.03 23.09
CA LYS A 559 -16.34 -8.02 23.82
C LYS A 559 -15.43 -9.18 23.48
N PHE A 560 -16.00 -10.30 23.11
CA PHE A 560 -15.27 -11.52 22.78
C PHE A 560 -15.62 -11.99 21.37
N GLN A 561 -14.62 -12.23 20.55
CA GLN A 561 -14.78 -12.70 19.19
C GLN A 561 -13.80 -13.82 18.90
N LEU A 562 -14.33 -14.93 18.38
CA LEU A 562 -13.54 -16.01 17.79
C LEU A 562 -13.77 -16.00 16.29
N LYS A 563 -12.69 -16.16 15.50
CA LYS A 563 -12.76 -16.24 14.05
C LYS A 563 -11.91 -17.41 13.57
N ALA A 564 -12.49 -18.27 12.75
CA ALA A 564 -11.78 -19.28 11.97
C ALA A 564 -11.87 -18.87 10.50
N TYR A 565 -10.79 -18.98 9.75
CA TYR A 565 -10.79 -18.61 8.35
C TYR A 565 -9.89 -19.50 7.50
N CYS A 566 -10.23 -19.55 6.22
CA CYS A 566 -9.43 -20.17 5.19
C CYS A 566 -9.37 -19.23 4.00
N ASN A 567 -8.16 -18.76 3.66
CA ASN A 567 -7.94 -17.96 2.47
C ASN A 567 -7.45 -18.87 1.35
N ASP A 568 -7.92 -18.56 0.14
CA ASP A 568 -7.65 -19.33 -1.07
C ASP A 568 -7.92 -20.83 -0.90
N ILE A 569 -9.19 -21.15 -0.65
CA ILE A 569 -9.65 -22.52 -0.33
C ILE A 569 -9.21 -23.53 -1.41
N PHE A 570 -9.18 -23.11 -2.67
CA PHE A 570 -8.89 -23.95 -3.83
C PHE A 570 -7.44 -23.89 -4.30
N GLU A 571 -6.59 -23.05 -3.68
CA GLU A 571 -5.20 -22.80 -4.09
C GLU A 571 -5.11 -22.38 -5.58
N THR A 572 -5.96 -21.42 -5.97
CA THR A 572 -6.08 -20.93 -7.35
C THR A 572 -5.71 -19.45 -7.49
N GLY A 573 -5.37 -18.78 -6.37
CA GLY A 573 -4.94 -17.39 -6.32
C GLY A 573 -3.44 -17.20 -6.50
N ASP A 574 -2.75 -18.19 -7.06
CA ASP A 574 -1.31 -18.16 -7.26
C ASP A 574 -0.89 -17.12 -8.29
N ASN A 575 0.33 -16.59 -8.13
CA ASN A 575 0.91 -15.60 -9.02
C ASN A 575 1.84 -16.29 -10.03
N HIS A 576 1.49 -16.20 -11.30
CA HIS A 576 2.31 -16.70 -12.40
C HIS A 576 2.75 -15.53 -13.27
N LEU A 577 4.02 -15.52 -13.67
CA LEU A 577 4.59 -14.51 -14.55
C LEU A 577 5.18 -15.21 -15.77
N HIS A 578 4.73 -14.84 -16.96
CA HIS A 578 5.18 -15.41 -18.22
C HIS A 578 5.82 -14.30 -19.07
N ASP A 579 7.12 -14.34 -19.24
CA ASP A 579 7.81 -13.51 -20.22
C ASP A 579 8.25 -14.40 -21.40
N THR A 580 7.48 -14.35 -22.47
CA THR A 580 7.76 -15.06 -23.71
C THR A 580 7.85 -14.10 -24.91
N TYR A 581 8.11 -12.82 -24.62
CA TYR A 581 8.11 -11.78 -25.62
C TYR A 581 9.39 -11.80 -26.47
N ARG A 582 9.24 -11.95 -27.80
CA ARG A 582 10.32 -11.83 -28.80
C ARG A 582 11.61 -12.59 -28.47
N GLY A 583 11.50 -13.86 -28.10
CA GLY A 583 12.66 -14.72 -27.82
C GLY A 583 13.12 -14.76 -26.37
N GLN A 584 12.56 -13.92 -25.48
CA GLN A 584 12.66 -14.14 -24.05
C GLN A 584 11.83 -15.37 -23.68
N HIS A 585 12.30 -16.15 -22.72
CA HIS A 585 11.54 -17.25 -22.17
C HIS A 585 11.82 -17.41 -20.69
N VAL A 586 10.98 -16.80 -19.88
CA VAL A 586 11.01 -16.82 -18.43
C VAL A 586 9.61 -17.11 -17.94
N ILE A 587 9.38 -18.29 -17.42
CA ILE A 587 8.13 -18.67 -16.78
C ILE A 587 8.40 -18.89 -15.31
N ASN A 588 7.76 -18.10 -14.46
CA ASN A 588 7.84 -18.22 -13.02
C ASN A 588 6.43 -18.45 -12.46
N LYS A 589 6.22 -19.60 -11.85
CA LYS A 589 4.98 -19.98 -11.20
C LYS A 589 5.21 -20.02 -9.70
N MET A 590 4.60 -19.10 -8.98
CA MET A 590 4.72 -18.97 -7.53
C MET A 590 3.50 -19.58 -6.85
N TYR A 591 3.73 -20.47 -5.90
CA TYR A 591 2.70 -21.19 -5.14
C TYR A 591 2.81 -20.88 -3.65
N PHE A 592 1.80 -20.24 -3.12
CA PHE A 592 1.74 -19.88 -1.70
C PHE A 592 1.00 -20.92 -0.85
N GLY A 593 0.06 -21.65 -1.45
CA GLY A 593 -0.86 -22.55 -0.75
C GLY A 593 -1.91 -21.80 0.07
N ARG A 594 -2.93 -22.56 0.51
CA ARG A 594 -4.02 -21.99 1.33
C ARG A 594 -3.55 -21.59 2.72
N ILE A 595 -4.17 -20.55 3.27
CA ILE A 595 -3.94 -20.07 4.62
C ILE A 595 -5.12 -20.47 5.50
N ILE A 596 -4.89 -21.28 6.53
CA ILE A 596 -5.88 -21.58 7.56
C ILE A 596 -5.51 -20.81 8.81
N GLY A 597 -6.48 -20.14 9.43
CA GLY A 597 -6.20 -19.35 10.62
C GLY A 597 -7.31 -19.38 11.67
N LEU A 598 -6.87 -19.10 12.89
CA LEU A 598 -7.73 -18.89 14.05
C LEU A 598 -7.34 -17.58 14.71
N SER A 599 -8.30 -16.76 15.12
CA SER A 599 -8.02 -15.59 15.93
C SER A 599 -9.01 -15.43 17.07
N LEU A 600 -8.50 -14.84 18.15
CA LEU A 600 -9.21 -14.47 19.34
C LEU A 600 -9.06 -12.97 19.57
N THR A 601 -10.16 -12.26 19.75
CA THR A 601 -10.19 -10.85 20.10
C THR A 601 -10.95 -10.68 21.41
N TYR A 602 -10.35 -9.97 22.37
CA TYR A 602 -11.00 -9.56 23.60
C TYR A 602 -10.96 -8.03 23.75
N ARG A 603 -12.13 -7.42 23.92
CA ARG A 603 -12.31 -5.97 24.09
C ARG A 603 -12.80 -5.66 25.49
N PHE A 604 -12.19 -4.66 26.12
CA PHE A 604 -12.60 -4.21 27.45
C PHE A 604 -12.74 -2.69 27.48
N GLY A 605 -13.46 -2.22 28.50
CA GLY A 605 -13.82 -0.82 28.61
C GLY A 605 -14.86 -0.44 27.56
N GLY A 606 -15.06 0.82 27.39
CA GLY A 606 -15.98 1.38 26.40
C GLY A 606 -17.06 2.22 27.05
N TYR A 607 -17.23 3.40 26.48
CA TYR A 607 -18.35 4.28 26.77
C TYR A 607 -19.60 3.67 26.11
N LYS A 608 -20.66 3.44 26.89
CA LYS A 608 -22.02 3.33 26.33
C LYS A 608 -22.32 4.73 25.77
N ALA A 609 -22.10 4.93 24.48
CA ALA A 609 -22.67 6.09 23.81
C ALA A 609 -24.15 6.11 24.20
N LYS A 610 -24.62 7.13 24.95
CA LYS A 610 -26.00 7.50 24.88
C LYS A 610 -26.28 7.58 23.39
N GLN A 611 -27.29 6.82 22.93
CA GLN A 611 -27.83 7.04 21.60
C GLN A 611 -28.18 8.53 21.57
N HIS A 612 -27.29 9.36 21.02
CA HIS A 612 -27.75 10.61 20.48
C HIS A 612 -28.66 10.20 19.33
N GLU A 613 -29.88 10.64 19.39
CA GLU A 613 -30.83 10.60 18.29
C GLU A 613 -30.03 10.95 17.05
N GLU A 614 -30.11 10.11 16.04
CA GLU A 614 -29.52 10.38 14.74
C GLU A 614 -29.98 11.79 14.38
N VAL A 615 -29.04 12.72 14.29
CA VAL A 615 -29.33 14.02 13.72
C VAL A 615 -29.81 13.71 12.31
N ASP A 616 -31.06 14.02 12.07
CA ASP A 616 -31.71 13.81 10.77
C ASP A 616 -30.88 14.55 9.71
N THR A 617 -29.99 13.81 9.06
CA THR A 617 -29.15 14.30 7.96
C THR A 617 -29.92 14.32 6.65
N SER A 618 -31.23 14.09 6.65
CA SER A 618 -32.10 14.25 5.47
C SER A 618 -32.17 15.68 4.95
N ARG A 619 -31.63 16.65 5.71
CA ARG A 619 -31.54 18.06 5.33
C ARG A 619 -30.13 18.54 4.94
N PHE A 620 -29.11 17.65 4.95
CA PHE A 620 -27.74 17.99 4.55
C PHE A 620 -27.30 17.24 3.30
#